data_d8229d3b9e9f0431184a39de05ca7167
#
_entry.id   d8229d3b9e9f0431184a39de05ca7167
#
_cell.length_a   1.000
_cell.length_b   1.000
_cell.length_c   1.000
_cell.angle_alpha   90.00
_cell.angle_beta   90.00
_cell.angle_gamma   90.00
#
_symmetry.space_group_name_H-M   'P 1'
#
loop_
_entity.id
_entity.type
_entity.pdbx_description
1 polymer ?
#
loop_
_entity_poly.entity_id
_entity_poly.type
_entity_poly.pdbx_seq_one_letter_code
_entity_poly.pdbx_strand_id
1 'polypeptide(L)'
;MNGYERIKAALEGRMPDRRPVMLHNFLHAAELAGINMKQYRESPELAARSLIESVERYGLDGVLFDVDTALLASAIGVKTDYPDDEPARTHEPLLENLADVDLLQQVDISKSVRVQHALETVHILKNHFKGEVYVRGNCDQSPFSLATMVRTPANFMMDLMLDEENSVKLLRYT
;
A
#
# COMPACT_ATOMS: atom_id res chain seq x y z
N MET A 1 4.07 20.68 20.54
CA MET A 1 3.49 20.29 19.24
C MET A 1 2.90 18.89 19.39
N ASN A 2 1.74 18.61 18.79
CA ASN A 2 1.25 17.23 18.67
C ASN A 2 1.95 16.50 17.52
N GLY A 3 1.63 15.23 17.28
CA GLY A 3 2.29 14.41 16.23
C GLY A 3 2.08 14.96 14.83
N TYR A 4 0.85 15.36 14.52
CA TYR A 4 0.50 15.98 13.24
C TYR A 4 1.32 17.24 12.97
N GLU A 5 1.40 18.13 13.94
CA GLU A 5 2.14 19.40 13.82
C GLU A 5 3.64 19.16 13.62
N ARG A 6 4.23 18.17 14.31
CA ARG A 6 5.65 17.81 14.17
C ARG A 6 5.98 17.34 12.77
N ILE A 7 5.19 16.38 12.27
CA ILE A 7 5.43 15.84 10.91
C ILE A 7 5.20 16.95 9.88
N LYS A 8 4.14 17.75 10.01
CA LYS A 8 3.88 18.88 9.13
C LYS A 8 5.02 19.89 9.12
N ALA A 9 5.52 20.27 10.30
CA ALA A 9 6.67 21.17 10.41
C ALA A 9 7.91 20.62 9.68
N ALA A 10 8.22 19.32 9.89
CA ALA A 10 9.34 18.68 9.22
C ALA A 10 9.19 18.65 7.68
N LEU A 11 7.99 18.33 7.18
CA LEU A 11 7.69 18.34 5.74
C LEU A 11 7.80 19.75 5.11
N GLU A 12 7.50 20.80 5.88
CA GLU A 12 7.63 22.20 5.46
C GLU A 12 9.06 22.76 5.65
N GLY A 13 10.03 21.95 6.05
CA GLY A 13 11.42 22.37 6.32
C GLY A 13 11.57 23.19 7.61
N ARG A 14 10.56 23.22 8.49
CA ARG A 14 10.61 23.87 9.79
C ARG A 14 11.09 22.92 10.88
N MET A 15 11.79 23.44 11.87
CA MET A 15 12.24 22.63 13.02
C MET A 15 11.09 22.32 13.97
N PRO A 16 10.75 21.04 14.16
CA PRO A 16 9.82 20.63 15.22
C PRO A 16 10.49 20.64 16.59
N ASP A 17 9.70 20.57 17.67
CA ASP A 17 10.19 20.49 19.05
C ASP A 17 11.03 19.23 19.35
N ARG A 18 10.79 18.15 18.62
CA ARG A 18 11.63 16.94 18.56
C ARG A 18 11.50 16.28 17.19
N ARG A 19 12.40 15.36 16.88
CA ARG A 19 12.31 14.55 15.65
C ARG A 19 11.01 13.75 15.66
N PRO A 20 10.13 13.86 14.63
CA PRO A 20 8.93 13.05 14.54
C PRO A 20 9.25 11.58 14.23
N VAL A 21 8.40 10.69 14.71
CA VAL A 21 8.50 9.24 14.48
C VAL A 21 7.20 8.73 13.88
N MET A 22 7.30 8.10 12.71
CA MET A 22 6.21 7.41 12.03
C MET A 22 6.74 6.08 11.51
N LEU A 23 6.10 4.98 11.87
CA LEU A 23 6.53 3.63 11.49
C LEU A 23 5.69 3.10 10.33
N HIS A 24 6.32 2.27 9.50
CA HIS A 24 5.68 1.39 8.54
C HIS A 24 5.70 -0.03 9.12
N ASN A 25 4.66 -0.40 9.86
CA ASN A 25 4.69 -1.58 10.73
C ASN A 25 3.37 -2.38 10.75
N PHE A 26 2.65 -2.45 9.65
CA PHE A 26 1.35 -3.09 9.57
C PHE A 26 1.34 -4.56 10.05
N LEU A 27 2.33 -5.38 9.67
CA LEU A 27 2.48 -6.76 10.16
C LEU A 27 2.64 -6.81 11.68
N HIS A 28 3.55 -5.97 12.21
CA HIS A 28 3.79 -5.88 13.64
C HIS A 28 2.57 -5.33 14.40
N ALA A 29 1.85 -4.36 13.82
CA ALA A 29 0.63 -3.84 14.42
C ALA A 29 -0.47 -4.91 14.51
N ALA A 30 -0.62 -5.74 13.48
CA ALA A 30 -1.54 -6.88 13.50
C ALA A 30 -1.17 -7.90 14.61
N GLU A 31 0.10 -8.28 14.67
CA GLU A 31 0.63 -9.18 15.72
C GLU A 31 0.41 -8.60 17.11
N LEU A 32 0.71 -7.31 17.32
CA LEU A 32 0.51 -6.59 18.58
C LEU A 32 -0.95 -6.64 19.06
N ALA A 33 -1.90 -6.49 18.12
CA ALA A 33 -3.34 -6.54 18.40
C ALA A 33 -3.90 -7.98 18.48
N GLY A 34 -3.05 -9.01 18.34
CA GLY A 34 -3.43 -10.42 18.39
C GLY A 34 -4.32 -10.86 17.23
N ILE A 35 -4.17 -10.25 16.05
CA ILE A 35 -4.89 -10.63 14.83
C ILE A 35 -3.89 -11.08 13.76
N ASN A 36 -4.34 -11.96 12.86
CA ASN A 36 -3.53 -12.37 11.71
C ASN A 36 -3.72 -11.42 10.51
N MET A 37 -2.87 -11.57 9.48
CA MET A 37 -2.91 -10.70 8.30
C MET A 37 -4.19 -10.88 7.47
N LYS A 38 -4.83 -12.03 7.51
CA LYS A 38 -6.14 -12.22 6.87
C LYS A 38 -7.19 -11.32 7.53
N GLN A 39 -7.29 -11.34 8.85
CA GLN A 39 -8.22 -10.49 9.60
C GLN A 39 -7.92 -9.00 9.39
N TYR A 40 -6.64 -8.63 9.36
CA TYR A 40 -6.20 -7.27 9.06
C TYR A 40 -6.64 -6.80 7.67
N ARG A 41 -6.53 -7.66 6.65
CA ARG A 41 -6.91 -7.34 5.26
C ARG A 41 -8.41 -7.28 5.02
N GLU A 42 -9.17 -8.08 5.76
CA GLU A 42 -10.60 -8.27 5.52
C GLU A 42 -11.50 -7.35 6.37
N SER A 43 -10.96 -6.74 7.44
CA SER A 43 -11.70 -5.83 8.31
C SER A 43 -11.01 -4.49 8.48
N PRO A 44 -11.56 -3.40 7.92
CA PRO A 44 -11.08 -2.04 8.14
C PRO A 44 -11.02 -1.66 9.62
N GLU A 45 -11.97 -2.13 10.42
CA GLU A 45 -12.04 -1.86 11.86
C GLU A 45 -10.88 -2.53 12.61
N LEU A 46 -10.58 -3.80 12.27
CA LEU A 46 -9.47 -4.51 12.90
C LEU A 46 -8.12 -3.93 12.50
N ALA A 47 -7.96 -3.58 11.21
CA ALA A 47 -6.77 -2.89 10.72
C ALA A 47 -6.58 -1.54 11.41
N ALA A 48 -7.62 -0.72 11.49
CA ALA A 48 -7.55 0.58 12.17
C ALA A 48 -7.24 0.41 13.67
N ARG A 49 -7.90 -0.52 14.36
CA ARG A 49 -7.66 -0.79 15.78
C ARG A 49 -6.20 -1.18 16.05
N SER A 50 -5.63 -2.07 15.24
CA SER A 50 -4.25 -2.52 15.41
C SER A 50 -3.25 -1.39 15.24
N LEU A 51 -3.48 -0.50 14.28
CA LEU A 51 -2.64 0.66 14.05
C LEU A 51 -2.81 1.72 15.15
N ILE A 52 -4.03 1.94 15.65
CA ILE A 52 -4.30 2.83 16.79
C ILE A 52 -3.54 2.32 18.02
N GLU A 53 -3.67 1.04 18.35
CA GLU A 53 -2.96 0.42 19.48
C GLU A 53 -1.43 0.60 19.35
N SER A 54 -0.88 0.40 18.15
CA SER A 54 0.54 0.62 17.87
C SER A 54 0.97 2.08 18.10
N VAL A 55 0.18 3.03 17.61
CA VAL A 55 0.45 4.47 17.79
C VAL A 55 0.43 4.85 19.26
N GLU A 56 -0.59 4.43 20.00
CA GLU A 56 -0.75 4.74 21.42
C GLU A 56 0.34 4.09 22.27
N ARG A 57 0.67 2.82 21.99
CA ARG A 57 1.69 2.07 22.74
C ARG A 57 3.10 2.64 22.59
N TYR A 58 3.45 3.10 21.37
CA TYR A 58 4.81 3.59 21.09
C TYR A 58 4.92 5.11 21.08
N GLY A 59 3.81 5.83 21.29
CA GLY A 59 3.79 7.30 21.27
C GLY A 59 4.22 7.87 19.92
N LEU A 60 3.73 7.28 18.82
CA LEU A 60 4.10 7.68 17.47
C LEU A 60 3.45 9.01 17.08
N ASP A 61 4.16 9.81 16.31
CA ASP A 61 3.68 11.09 15.79
C ASP A 61 2.79 10.93 14.55
N GLY A 62 2.93 9.80 13.86
CA GLY A 62 2.14 9.48 12.68
C GLY A 62 1.97 7.99 12.49
N VAL A 63 1.03 7.63 11.66
CA VAL A 63 0.75 6.29 11.19
C VAL A 63 0.78 6.25 9.67
N LEU A 64 1.56 5.32 9.12
CA LEU A 64 1.50 4.95 7.71
C LEU A 64 0.56 3.75 7.60
N PHE A 65 -0.61 3.97 7.00
CA PHE A 65 -1.48 2.85 6.66
C PHE A 65 -0.96 2.17 5.39
N ASP A 66 -0.71 0.89 5.50
CA ASP A 66 -0.45 -0.02 4.40
C ASP A 66 -1.10 -1.36 4.70
N VAL A 67 -1.34 -2.16 3.69
CA VAL A 67 -1.91 -3.51 3.83
C VAL A 67 -1.01 -4.56 3.22
N ASP A 68 -0.54 -4.34 2.02
CA ASP A 68 0.46 -5.15 1.32
C ASP A 68 0.85 -4.51 -0.03
N THR A 69 1.91 -5.02 -0.62
CA THR A 69 2.45 -4.52 -1.89
C THR A 69 1.66 -4.95 -3.12
N ALA A 70 0.67 -5.84 -2.99
CA ALA A 70 -0.10 -6.40 -4.10
C ALA A 70 -1.51 -5.81 -4.23
N LEU A 71 -1.87 -4.80 -3.43
CA LEU A 71 -3.20 -4.21 -3.41
C LEU A 71 -3.64 -3.75 -4.81
N LEU A 72 -2.84 -2.90 -5.47
CA LEU A 72 -3.16 -2.38 -6.79
C LEU A 72 -3.06 -3.46 -7.87
N ALA A 73 -2.05 -4.33 -7.77
CA ALA A 73 -1.89 -5.45 -8.70
C ALA A 73 -3.12 -6.35 -8.72
N SER A 74 -3.62 -6.73 -7.54
CA SER A 74 -4.86 -7.53 -7.44
C SER A 74 -6.09 -6.79 -7.94
N ALA A 75 -6.16 -5.47 -7.71
CA ALA A 75 -7.29 -4.65 -8.15
C ALA A 75 -7.40 -4.57 -9.68
N ILE A 76 -6.28 -4.66 -10.41
CA ILE A 76 -6.25 -4.69 -11.88
C ILE A 76 -6.25 -6.12 -12.46
N GLY A 77 -6.38 -7.15 -11.62
CA GLY A 77 -6.56 -8.53 -12.04
C GLY A 77 -5.33 -9.44 -12.00
N VAL A 78 -4.19 -8.97 -11.46
CA VAL A 78 -3.03 -9.85 -11.23
C VAL A 78 -3.39 -10.90 -10.18
N LYS A 79 -3.16 -12.16 -10.50
CA LYS A 79 -3.41 -13.28 -9.57
C LYS A 79 -2.51 -13.16 -8.35
N THR A 80 -3.14 -13.04 -7.20
CA THR A 80 -2.48 -12.75 -5.94
C THR A 80 -2.90 -13.74 -4.86
N ASP A 81 -1.91 -14.34 -4.20
CA ASP A 81 -2.13 -15.15 -3.00
C ASP A 81 -2.07 -14.27 -1.75
N TYR A 82 -2.96 -14.55 -0.82
CA TYR A 82 -3.08 -13.84 0.45
C TYR A 82 -2.96 -14.81 1.62
N PRO A 83 -1.74 -15.22 2.00
CA PRO A 83 -1.53 -16.09 3.17
C PRO A 83 -2.05 -15.42 4.45
N ASP A 84 -2.45 -16.25 5.42
CA ASP A 84 -3.07 -15.76 6.67
C ASP A 84 -2.11 -14.90 7.52
N ASP A 85 -0.81 -15.24 7.52
CA ASP A 85 0.21 -14.60 8.37
C ASP A 85 1.44 -14.07 7.61
N GLU A 86 1.40 -14.05 6.27
CA GLU A 86 2.53 -13.62 5.45
C GLU A 86 2.11 -12.47 4.50
N PRO A 87 3.08 -11.74 3.91
CA PRO A 87 2.81 -10.78 2.86
C PRO A 87 2.12 -11.40 1.65
N ALA A 88 1.29 -10.63 0.96
CA ALA A 88 0.68 -11.03 -0.30
C ALA A 88 1.75 -11.29 -1.38
N ARG A 89 1.48 -12.22 -2.29
CA ARG A 89 2.41 -12.65 -3.34
C ARG A 89 1.73 -12.73 -4.69
N THR A 90 2.43 -12.30 -5.72
CA THR A 90 2.04 -12.51 -7.12
C THR A 90 2.97 -13.55 -7.75
N HIS A 91 2.43 -14.50 -8.48
CA HIS A 91 3.22 -15.62 -9.05
C HIS A 91 3.13 -15.67 -10.57
N GLU A 92 1.96 -15.42 -11.12
CA GLU A 92 1.68 -15.53 -12.54
C GLU A 92 1.54 -14.14 -13.15
N PRO A 93 2.10 -13.89 -14.34
CA PRO A 93 1.89 -12.63 -15.02
C PRO A 93 0.43 -12.49 -15.44
N LEU A 94 -0.08 -11.25 -15.38
CA LEU A 94 -1.34 -10.89 -16.05
C LEU A 94 -1.12 -10.78 -17.56
N LEU A 95 0.08 -10.34 -17.97
CA LEU A 95 0.49 -10.17 -19.35
C LEU A 95 1.64 -11.17 -19.68
N GLU A 96 1.32 -12.26 -20.37
CA GLU A 96 2.32 -13.28 -20.73
C GLU A 96 3.24 -12.82 -21.86
N ASN A 97 2.71 -12.10 -22.84
CA ASN A 97 3.50 -11.58 -23.96
C ASN A 97 3.39 -10.03 -23.97
N LEU A 98 4.54 -9.35 -23.93
CA LEU A 98 4.55 -7.90 -23.92
C LEU A 98 3.91 -7.26 -25.15
N ALA A 99 3.98 -7.94 -26.33
CA ALA A 99 3.32 -7.45 -27.55
C ALA A 99 1.80 -7.30 -27.43
N ASP A 100 1.18 -7.94 -26.43
CA ASP A 100 -0.25 -7.89 -26.16
C ASP A 100 -0.62 -6.72 -25.20
N VAL A 101 0.31 -5.83 -24.89
CA VAL A 101 0.09 -4.70 -23.95
C VAL A 101 -1.09 -3.82 -24.33
N ASP A 102 -1.35 -3.64 -25.60
CA ASP A 102 -2.48 -2.85 -26.11
C ASP A 102 -3.85 -3.52 -25.87
N LEU A 103 -3.88 -4.80 -25.44
CA LEU A 103 -5.11 -5.53 -25.08
C LEU A 103 -5.50 -5.31 -23.60
N LEU A 104 -4.60 -4.76 -22.79
CA LEU A 104 -4.90 -4.44 -21.39
C LEU A 104 -5.99 -3.38 -21.29
N GLN A 105 -7.01 -3.68 -20.51
CA GLN A 105 -8.15 -2.78 -20.32
C GLN A 105 -7.98 -1.94 -19.07
N GLN A 106 -8.36 -0.67 -19.15
CA GLN A 106 -8.41 0.20 -17.97
C GLN A 106 -9.43 -0.35 -16.95
N VAL A 107 -8.98 -0.52 -15.72
CA VAL A 107 -9.79 -1.04 -14.63
C VAL A 107 -10.11 0.08 -13.65
N ASP A 108 -11.38 0.21 -13.28
CA ASP A 108 -11.80 1.09 -12.19
C ASP A 108 -11.48 0.42 -10.84
N ILE A 109 -10.31 0.70 -10.31
CA ILE A 109 -9.81 0.15 -9.05
C ILE A 109 -10.70 0.51 -7.84
N SER A 110 -11.50 1.59 -7.93
CA SER A 110 -12.42 1.97 -6.86
C SER A 110 -13.50 0.91 -6.58
N LYS A 111 -13.74 0.01 -7.52
CA LYS A 111 -14.67 -1.12 -7.36
C LYS A 111 -14.06 -2.32 -6.63
N SER A 112 -12.76 -2.34 -6.43
CA SER A 112 -12.10 -3.39 -5.66
C SER A 112 -12.47 -3.30 -4.18
N VAL A 113 -13.01 -4.38 -3.63
CA VAL A 113 -13.36 -4.47 -2.21
C VAL A 113 -12.14 -4.18 -1.31
N ARG A 114 -10.96 -4.66 -1.71
CA ARG A 114 -9.72 -4.41 -0.95
C ARG A 114 -9.31 -2.95 -0.96
N VAL A 115 -9.50 -2.26 -2.08
CA VAL A 115 -9.26 -0.80 -2.17
C VAL A 115 -10.27 -0.05 -1.31
N GLN A 116 -11.54 -0.45 -1.32
CA GLN A 116 -12.55 0.15 -0.44
C GLN A 116 -12.23 -0.08 1.04
N HIS A 117 -11.79 -1.28 1.44
CA HIS A 117 -11.33 -1.55 2.80
C HIS A 117 -10.15 -0.66 3.20
N ALA A 118 -9.20 -0.46 2.30
CA ALA A 118 -8.06 0.43 2.54
C ALA A 118 -8.50 1.88 2.78
N LEU A 119 -9.41 2.39 1.95
CA LEU A 119 -9.96 3.74 2.09
C LEU A 119 -10.75 3.90 3.39
N GLU A 120 -11.58 2.91 3.75
CA GLU A 120 -12.34 2.93 5.00
C GLU A 120 -11.42 2.89 6.23
N THR A 121 -10.36 2.08 6.20
CA THR A 121 -9.36 2.07 7.28
C THR A 121 -8.75 3.45 7.50
N VAL A 122 -8.33 4.13 6.43
CA VAL A 122 -7.80 5.51 6.51
C VAL A 122 -8.85 6.48 7.06
N HIS A 123 -10.11 6.31 6.68
CA HIS A 123 -11.21 7.14 7.20
C HIS A 123 -11.40 6.94 8.72
N ILE A 124 -11.40 5.69 9.19
CA ILE A 124 -11.49 5.38 10.63
C ILE A 124 -10.32 6.00 11.40
N LEU A 125 -9.10 5.83 10.92
CA LEU A 125 -7.89 6.41 11.54
C LEU A 125 -7.97 7.94 11.63
N LYS A 126 -8.38 8.62 10.57
CA LYS A 126 -8.54 10.08 10.56
C LYS A 126 -9.60 10.53 11.54
N ASN A 127 -10.72 9.83 11.64
CA ASN A 127 -11.79 10.15 12.58
C ASN A 127 -11.39 9.91 14.03
N HIS A 128 -10.57 8.87 14.29
CA HIS A 128 -10.07 8.58 15.62
C HIS A 128 -9.09 9.65 16.10
N PHE A 129 -8.06 9.92 15.31
CA PHE A 129 -6.98 10.84 15.74
C PHE A 129 -7.30 12.32 15.61
N LYS A 130 -8.30 12.73 14.85
CA LYS A 130 -8.81 14.10 14.71
C LYS A 130 -7.73 15.17 14.50
N GLY A 131 -6.64 14.81 13.84
CA GLY A 131 -5.52 15.74 13.58
C GLY A 131 -4.47 15.81 14.68
N GLU A 132 -4.49 14.96 15.69
CA GLU A 132 -3.45 14.85 16.71
C GLU A 132 -2.26 14.02 16.24
N VAL A 133 -2.53 12.99 15.41
CA VAL A 133 -1.56 12.10 14.78
C VAL A 133 -1.62 12.25 13.26
N TYR A 134 -0.49 12.23 12.60
CA TYR A 134 -0.43 12.34 11.14
C TYR A 134 -0.81 11.01 10.49
N VAL A 135 -1.92 10.96 9.77
CA VAL A 135 -2.38 9.78 9.04
C VAL A 135 -1.93 9.87 7.59
N ARG A 136 -1.09 8.95 7.15
CA ARG A 136 -0.64 8.79 5.77
C ARG A 136 -1.22 7.51 5.17
N GLY A 137 -1.97 7.64 4.10
CA GLY A 137 -2.31 6.51 3.23
C GLY A 137 -1.13 6.14 2.34
N ASN A 138 -1.04 4.89 1.95
CA ASN A 138 -0.04 4.40 1.01
C ASN A 138 -0.67 4.04 -0.33
N CYS A 139 -0.02 4.47 -1.40
CA CYS A 139 -0.35 4.11 -2.78
C CYS A 139 0.98 4.03 -3.54
N ASP A 140 1.83 3.08 -3.12
CA ASP A 140 3.25 3.04 -3.45
C ASP A 140 3.59 2.14 -4.65
N GLN A 141 2.60 1.50 -5.23
CA GLN A 141 2.79 0.66 -6.41
C GLN A 141 2.91 1.57 -7.64
N SER A 142 3.98 2.38 -7.67
CA SER A 142 4.29 3.25 -8.81
C SER A 142 4.53 2.43 -10.09
N PRO A 143 4.52 3.04 -11.28
CA PRO A 143 4.47 2.33 -12.56
C PRO A 143 5.43 1.13 -12.66
N PHE A 144 6.67 1.30 -12.22
CA PHE A 144 7.66 0.23 -12.31
C PHE A 144 7.31 -1.01 -11.47
N SER A 145 6.96 -0.82 -10.19
CA SER A 145 6.61 -1.95 -9.31
C SER A 145 5.36 -2.67 -9.79
N LEU A 146 4.35 -1.93 -10.24
CA LEU A 146 3.13 -2.51 -10.75
C LEU A 146 3.37 -3.25 -12.08
N ALA A 147 4.17 -2.69 -12.99
CA ALA A 147 4.56 -3.35 -14.23
C ALA A 147 5.29 -4.68 -13.98
N THR A 148 6.18 -4.73 -12.95
CA THR A 148 6.83 -6.00 -12.57
C THR A 148 5.85 -7.04 -12.05
N MET A 149 4.76 -6.65 -11.42
CA MET A 149 3.71 -7.59 -10.98
C MET A 149 2.83 -8.05 -12.14
N VAL A 150 2.55 -7.17 -13.11
CA VAL A 150 1.79 -7.50 -14.32
C VAL A 150 2.54 -8.45 -15.21
N ARG A 151 3.87 -8.29 -15.34
CA ARG A 151 4.71 -9.00 -16.34
C ARG A 151 5.67 -10.04 -15.74
N THR A 152 5.82 -10.10 -14.45
CA THR A 152 6.89 -10.65 -13.59
C THR A 152 8.18 -9.79 -13.63
N PRO A 153 8.93 -9.73 -12.52
CA PRO A 153 10.15 -8.91 -12.46
C PRO A 153 11.19 -9.31 -13.51
N ALA A 154 11.43 -10.62 -13.67
CA ALA A 154 12.44 -11.11 -14.61
C ALA A 154 12.09 -10.76 -16.06
N ASN A 155 10.84 -11.01 -16.47
CA ASN A 155 10.39 -10.71 -17.83
C ASN A 155 10.43 -9.22 -18.10
N PHE A 156 9.91 -8.38 -17.19
CA PHE A 156 9.89 -6.93 -17.40
C PHE A 156 11.28 -6.32 -17.49
N MET A 157 12.25 -6.81 -16.71
CA MET A 157 13.66 -6.39 -16.81
C MET A 157 14.26 -6.72 -18.17
N MET A 158 13.92 -7.89 -18.72
CA MET A 158 14.36 -8.26 -20.08
C MET A 158 13.64 -7.40 -21.14
N ASP A 159 12.36 -7.18 -20.99
CA ASP A 159 11.54 -6.38 -21.90
C ASP A 159 12.07 -4.95 -22.04
N LEU A 160 12.49 -4.31 -20.94
CA LEU A 160 13.10 -2.97 -20.95
C LEU A 160 14.36 -2.88 -21.82
N MET A 161 15.07 -3.99 -22.00
CA MET A 161 16.27 -4.07 -22.83
C MET A 161 15.97 -4.42 -24.29
N LEU A 162 14.90 -5.19 -24.54
CA LEU A 162 14.62 -5.80 -25.83
C LEU A 162 13.48 -5.14 -26.60
N ASP A 163 12.54 -4.50 -25.90
CA ASP A 163 11.33 -3.87 -26.47
C ASP A 163 10.93 -2.64 -25.65
N GLU A 164 11.68 -1.55 -25.85
CA GLU A 164 11.47 -0.28 -25.15
C GLU A 164 10.07 0.28 -25.42
N GLU A 165 9.57 0.20 -26.65
CA GLU A 165 8.27 0.79 -27.02
C GLU A 165 7.13 0.19 -26.21
N ASN A 166 6.99 -1.15 -26.19
CA ASN A 166 5.92 -1.81 -25.45
C ASN A 166 6.15 -1.76 -23.93
N SER A 167 7.41 -1.72 -23.48
CA SER A 167 7.72 -1.49 -22.05
C SER A 167 7.23 -0.12 -21.57
N VAL A 168 7.41 0.93 -22.37
CA VAL A 168 6.89 2.26 -22.05
C VAL A 168 5.36 2.29 -22.07
N LYS A 169 4.70 1.55 -22.99
CA LYS A 169 3.23 1.41 -22.96
C LYS A 169 2.76 0.76 -21.67
N LEU A 170 3.43 -0.31 -21.23
CA LEU A 170 3.09 -0.98 -19.97
C LEU A 170 3.27 -0.04 -18.76
N LEU A 171 4.37 0.73 -18.71
CA LEU A 171 4.58 1.74 -17.66
C LEU A 171 3.53 2.85 -17.66
N ARG A 172 2.92 3.17 -18.79
CA ARG A 172 1.82 4.14 -18.87
C ARG A 172 0.48 3.56 -18.45
N TYR A 173 0.31 2.25 -18.61
CA TYR A 173 -0.88 1.55 -18.16
C TYR A 173 -0.91 1.42 -16.63
N THR A 174 0.26 1.18 -16.02
CA THR A 174 0.45 0.96 -14.59
C THR A 174 0.73 2.25 -13.82
#